data_473df5e527bc4a97be515335fec91ee5
#
_entry.id   473df5e527bc4a97be515335fec91ee5
#
_cell.length_a   1.000
_cell.length_b   1.000
_cell.length_c   1.000
_cell.angle_alpha   90.00
_cell.angle_beta   90.00
_cell.angle_gamma   90.00
#
_symmetry.space_group_name_H-M   'P 1'
#
loop_
_entity.id
_entity.type
_entity.pdbx_description
1 polymer ?
#
loop_
_entity_poly.entity_id
_entity_poly.type
_entity_poly.pdbx_seq_one_letter_code
_entity_poly.pdbx_strand_id
1 'polypeptide(L)'
;MLKYFSKHLGQKTFYIFTFLLTTSLFFSLIFSPVKTVASSTLRQVTKNKETKHPTDISFQSAAPNAILMEASTGTILYEKDADKEKPPASVTKIMTLLLIFDALSKKQITLNDTVTVSEHAASMGGSQVFLEPGETQTVDTMIKCIAVSSANDACVAMAEHIYGSEDAFVAKMNARAQALGMKHTHFINCCGLDAEGHYTSARDIALMSRELIIKHPDIFHYTTIWMENITHVTKRGESEFGLSNTNKLLRQYQGATGLKTGSTSKARFCLSATAERNHISLIAVVMACQSAKERVKDCASLLDY
;
A
#
# COMPACT_ATOMS: atom_id res chain seq x y z
N MET A 1 62.07 -16.11 14.11
CA MET A 1 62.77 -15.45 13.01
C MET A 1 61.82 -14.44 12.41
N LEU A 2 61.80 -13.31 12.89
CA LEU A 2 62.30 -11.96 12.62
C LEU A 2 62.68 -11.72 11.16
N LYS A 3 62.08 -10.59 10.66
CA LYS A 3 62.34 -9.85 9.45
C LYS A 3 61.37 -10.11 8.30
N TYR A 4 60.34 -9.28 8.18
CA TYR A 4 60.21 -8.17 7.23
C TYR A 4 59.10 -7.20 7.66
N PHE A 5 59.53 -6.23 8.44
CA PHE A 5 58.81 -4.99 8.69
C PHE A 5 59.31 -3.91 7.71
N SER A 6 58.44 -2.97 7.40
CA SER A 6 58.72 -1.66 6.82
C SER A 6 58.62 -1.56 5.30
N LYS A 7 57.51 -0.95 4.88
CA LYS A 7 57.48 0.30 4.09
C LYS A 7 56.07 0.52 3.53
N HIS A 8 55.38 1.44 4.07
CA HIS A 8 54.59 2.50 3.42
C HIS A 8 53.63 3.12 4.43
N LEU A 9 54.24 3.91 5.32
CA LEU A 9 53.53 4.97 6.04
C LEU A 9 54.09 6.27 5.48
N GLY A 10 53.30 7.10 4.89
CA GLY A 10 53.72 8.44 4.48
C GLY A 10 52.77 9.10 3.50
N GLN A 11 52.24 10.20 3.96
CA GLN A 11 51.59 11.25 3.17
C GLN A 11 50.07 11.05 2.90
N LYS A 12 49.30 11.59 3.86
CA LYS A 12 48.11 12.45 3.59
C LYS A 12 47.52 12.95 4.93
N THR A 13 48.31 13.71 5.66
CA THR A 13 47.80 14.51 6.79
C THR A 13 48.50 15.85 6.73
N PHE A 14 47.99 16.75 5.92
CA PHE A 14 48.33 18.20 5.92
C PHE A 14 47.45 18.89 4.89
N TYR A 15 46.27 19.36 5.30
CA TYR A 15 45.51 20.43 4.67
C TYR A 15 44.14 20.58 5.38
N ILE A 16 44.16 20.88 6.66
CA ILE A 16 43.04 21.53 7.36
C ILE A 16 43.67 22.37 8.44
N PHE A 17 44.01 23.60 8.13
CA PHE A 17 44.22 24.75 9.05
C PHE A 17 44.80 25.87 8.20
N THR A 18 43.94 26.71 7.65
CA THR A 18 44.18 28.12 7.29
C THR A 18 43.04 28.59 6.40
N PHE A 19 41.99 29.05 7.01
CA PHE A 19 41.15 30.13 6.46
C PHE A 19 40.16 30.57 7.54
N LEU A 20 40.72 31.25 8.55
CA LEU A 20 39.99 32.07 9.50
C LEU A 20 40.91 33.24 9.81
N LEU A 21 40.69 34.35 9.23
CA LEU A 21 40.94 35.75 9.60
C LEU A 21 41.00 36.58 8.32
N THR A 22 40.17 37.51 8.24
CA THR A 22 40.15 38.81 7.55
C THR A 22 38.82 38.99 6.83
N THR A 23 37.90 39.69 7.42
CA THR A 23 37.37 40.99 6.99
C THR A 23 36.28 41.44 7.95
N SER A 24 36.75 42.07 9.02
CA SER A 24 36.00 43.07 9.77
C SER A 24 36.55 44.41 9.29
N LEU A 25 35.73 45.24 8.73
CA LEU A 25 35.70 46.70 8.78
C LEU A 25 34.98 47.30 7.55
N PHE A 26 34.22 48.35 7.86
CA PHE A 26 33.57 49.32 6.98
C PHE A 26 32.16 48.96 6.46
N PHE A 27 31.16 49.43 7.18
CA PHE A 27 30.30 50.52 6.71
C PHE A 27 29.43 51.04 7.87
N SER A 28 29.94 52.13 8.51
CA SER A 28 29.13 53.05 9.30
C SER A 28 28.68 54.21 8.40
N LEU A 29 27.56 54.81 8.76
CA LEU A 29 27.02 56.09 8.31
C LEU A 29 26.25 56.09 6.97
N ILE A 30 24.91 56.19 7.08
CA ILE A 30 24.22 57.47 6.86
C ILE A 30 22.79 57.33 7.44
N PHE A 31 22.57 57.91 8.63
CA PHE A 31 21.24 58.25 9.12
C PHE A 31 20.95 59.69 8.68
N SER A 32 19.91 59.88 7.90
CA SER A 32 19.25 61.18 7.70
C SER A 32 17.79 61.06 8.05
N PRO A 33 17.25 61.95 8.90
CA PRO A 33 15.84 61.87 9.31
C PRO A 33 14.96 62.50 8.24
N VAL A 34 14.03 61.75 7.70
CA VAL A 34 12.94 62.28 6.89
C VAL A 34 11.79 62.66 7.80
N LYS A 35 11.43 63.93 7.71
CA LYS A 35 10.33 64.56 8.40
C LYS A 35 8.98 63.90 8.11
N THR A 36 8.27 63.64 9.18
CA THR A 36 6.84 63.31 9.19
C THR A 36 6.03 64.49 8.65
N VAL A 37 5.38 64.30 7.53
CA VAL A 37 4.24 65.13 7.10
C VAL A 37 2.99 64.33 7.34
N ALA A 38 2.22 64.75 8.33
CA ALA A 38 0.88 64.31 8.53
C ALA A 38 0.00 64.85 7.38
N SER A 39 -0.59 63.98 6.59
CA SER A 39 -1.71 64.31 5.73
C SER A 39 -2.88 63.42 6.11
N SER A 40 -3.76 64.02 6.85
CA SER A 40 -5.14 63.57 7.02
C SER A 40 -5.86 63.73 5.70
N THR A 41 -6.29 62.70 5.03
CA THR A 41 -7.50 62.72 4.23
C THR A 41 -7.87 61.31 3.74
N LEU A 42 -9.12 61.04 3.96
CA LEU A 42 -10.03 60.15 3.22
C LEU A 42 -10.10 58.69 3.59
N ARG A 43 -11.02 58.44 4.50
CA ARG A 43 -11.96 57.33 4.40
C ARG A 43 -12.42 57.11 2.95
N GLN A 44 -12.04 56.00 2.40
CA GLN A 44 -12.98 55.27 1.54
C GLN A 44 -12.91 53.82 1.89
N VAL A 45 -14.02 53.39 2.45
CA VAL A 45 -14.42 52.02 2.65
C VAL A 45 -14.55 51.36 1.27
N THR A 46 -13.53 50.76 0.81
CA THR A 46 -13.69 49.68 -0.20
C THR A 46 -14.13 48.44 0.55
N LYS A 47 -15.43 48.18 0.54
CA LYS A 47 -15.97 46.85 0.77
C LYS A 47 -15.16 45.92 -0.12
N ASN A 48 -14.21 45.21 0.45
CA ASN A 48 -13.66 44.03 -0.15
C ASN A 48 -14.83 43.08 -0.38
N LYS A 49 -15.24 43.00 -1.63
CA LYS A 49 -16.08 41.96 -2.14
C LYS A 49 -15.29 40.68 -1.85
N GLU A 50 -15.66 39.97 -0.79
CA GLU A 50 -15.25 38.59 -0.61
C GLU A 50 -15.58 37.90 -1.93
N THR A 51 -14.56 37.64 -2.69
CA THR A 51 -14.64 36.64 -3.76
C THR A 51 -14.93 35.34 -3.05
N LYS A 52 -16.20 34.98 -2.98
CA LYS A 52 -16.62 33.63 -2.68
C LYS A 52 -15.83 32.74 -3.64
N HIS A 53 -14.81 32.05 -3.12
CA HIS A 53 -14.31 30.89 -3.80
C HIS A 53 -15.49 29.97 -4.09
N PRO A 54 -15.61 29.48 -5.32
CA PRO A 54 -16.75 28.64 -5.65
C PRO A 54 -16.64 27.37 -4.81
N THR A 55 -17.64 27.24 -3.94
CA THR A 55 -18.11 26.01 -3.35
C THR A 55 -17.05 25.11 -2.70
N ASP A 56 -16.92 25.24 -1.39
CA ASP A 56 -16.78 24.11 -0.49
C ASP A 56 -17.88 23.08 -0.79
N ILE A 57 -17.70 22.30 -1.84
CA ILE A 57 -18.38 21.01 -1.95
C ILE A 57 -17.62 20.15 -0.93
N SER A 58 -18.11 20.12 0.30
CA SER A 58 -17.61 19.23 1.31
C SER A 58 -17.88 17.80 0.84
N PHE A 59 -16.94 17.23 0.08
CA PHE A 59 -17.00 15.82 -0.28
C PHE A 59 -17.12 15.01 1.02
N GLN A 60 -18.12 14.15 1.08
CA GLN A 60 -18.26 13.19 2.17
C GLN A 60 -18.41 11.79 1.59
N SER A 61 -17.44 10.93 1.93
CA SER A 61 -17.54 9.51 1.65
C SER A 61 -18.75 8.91 2.34
N ALA A 62 -19.54 8.10 1.63
CA ALA A 62 -20.65 7.35 2.18
C ALA A 62 -20.15 6.17 3.05
N ALA A 63 -18.94 5.69 2.80
CA ALA A 63 -18.33 4.62 3.61
C ALA A 63 -18.20 5.03 5.08
N PRO A 64 -18.41 4.10 6.03
CA PRO A 64 -18.17 4.36 7.44
C PRO A 64 -16.73 4.72 7.76
N ASN A 65 -15.78 4.11 7.09
CA ASN A 65 -14.34 4.38 7.26
C ASN A 65 -13.70 4.56 5.89
N ALA A 66 -12.99 5.67 5.69
CA ALA A 66 -12.40 5.99 4.39
C ALA A 66 -11.11 6.78 4.52
N ILE A 67 -10.23 6.65 3.53
CA ILE A 67 -9.02 7.46 3.36
C ILE A 67 -8.67 7.59 1.89
N LEU A 68 -8.15 8.75 1.51
CA LEU A 68 -7.50 8.99 0.23
C LEU A 68 -6.07 9.47 0.49
N MET A 69 -5.12 8.79 -0.14
CA MET A 69 -3.69 9.08 0.00
C MET A 69 -3.05 9.27 -1.37
N GLU A 70 -2.20 10.27 -1.52
CA GLU A 70 -1.30 10.38 -2.67
C GLU A 70 -0.12 9.40 -2.45
N ALA A 71 0.13 8.53 -3.43
CA ALA A 71 0.98 7.37 -3.25
C ALA A 71 2.47 7.71 -3.13
N SER A 72 2.97 8.69 -3.89
CA SER A 72 4.41 9.00 -3.93
C SER A 72 4.90 9.62 -2.62
N THR A 73 4.16 10.58 -2.10
CA THR A 73 4.49 11.33 -0.88
C THR A 73 3.93 10.71 0.40
N GLY A 74 2.81 9.95 0.29
CA GLY A 74 2.03 9.49 1.43
C GLY A 74 1.13 10.57 2.04
N THR A 75 0.94 11.69 1.33
CA THR A 75 0.07 12.78 1.79
C THR A 75 -1.39 12.31 1.85
N ILE A 76 -2.03 12.55 2.99
CA ILE A 76 -3.46 12.27 3.16
C ILE A 76 -4.25 13.45 2.60
N LEU A 77 -5.11 13.16 1.61
CA LEU A 77 -5.96 14.14 0.96
C LEU A 77 -7.37 14.17 1.57
N TYR A 78 -7.86 13.03 2.04
CA TYR A 78 -9.15 12.88 2.71
C TYR A 78 -9.09 11.77 3.75
N GLU A 79 -9.81 11.93 4.86
CA GLU A 79 -9.99 10.87 5.84
C GLU A 79 -11.33 10.98 6.57
N LYS A 80 -11.88 9.83 6.94
CA LYS A 80 -13.10 9.71 7.74
C LYS A 80 -12.99 8.45 8.60
N ASP A 81 -12.97 8.60 9.93
CA ASP A 81 -12.81 7.48 10.87
C ASP A 81 -11.70 6.50 10.43
N ALA A 82 -10.59 7.06 9.88
CA ALA A 82 -9.58 6.28 9.18
C ALA A 82 -8.79 5.33 10.09
N ASP A 83 -8.74 5.63 11.39
CA ASP A 83 -8.02 4.84 12.40
C ASP A 83 -8.92 3.83 13.15
N LYS A 84 -10.23 3.81 12.83
CA LYS A 84 -11.15 2.90 13.50
C LYS A 84 -10.93 1.45 13.07
N GLU A 85 -10.66 0.59 14.04
CA GLU A 85 -10.44 -0.83 13.83
C GLU A 85 -11.68 -1.54 13.31
N LYS A 86 -11.50 -2.33 12.25
CA LYS A 86 -12.53 -3.13 11.58
C LYS A 86 -11.93 -4.43 11.06
N PRO A 87 -12.72 -5.50 10.95
CA PRO A 87 -12.31 -6.69 10.22
C PRO A 87 -11.97 -6.33 8.77
N PRO A 88 -10.79 -6.74 8.26
CA PRO A 88 -10.34 -6.38 6.91
C PRO A 88 -10.93 -7.25 5.80
N ALA A 89 -11.42 -8.45 6.11
CA ALA A 89 -11.68 -9.49 5.12
C ALA A 89 -10.44 -9.70 4.21
N SER A 90 -10.63 -10.08 2.96
CA SER A 90 -9.54 -10.36 2.01
C SER A 90 -8.66 -9.16 1.63
N VAL A 91 -8.91 -7.95 2.16
CA VAL A 91 -7.94 -6.84 2.04
C VAL A 91 -6.65 -7.16 2.80
N THR A 92 -6.69 -8.06 3.78
CA THR A 92 -5.53 -8.71 4.43
C THR A 92 -4.48 -9.18 3.42
N LYS A 93 -4.91 -9.68 2.26
CA LYS A 93 -4.03 -10.23 1.22
C LYS A 93 -3.07 -9.21 0.61
N ILE A 94 -3.27 -7.91 0.85
CA ILE A 94 -2.29 -6.88 0.49
C ILE A 94 -1.00 -7.12 1.28
N MET A 95 -1.09 -7.43 2.59
CA MET A 95 0.09 -7.78 3.38
C MET A 95 0.69 -9.11 2.95
N THR A 96 -0.14 -10.08 2.59
CA THR A 96 0.32 -11.38 2.05
C THR A 96 1.12 -11.18 0.77
N LEU A 97 0.57 -10.42 -0.18
CA LEU A 97 1.27 -10.06 -1.43
C LEU A 97 2.55 -9.27 -1.15
N LEU A 98 2.51 -8.31 -0.22
CA LEU A 98 3.70 -7.53 0.16
C LEU A 98 4.83 -8.45 0.64
N LEU A 99 4.55 -9.43 1.50
CA LEU A 99 5.57 -10.37 1.96
C LEU A 99 6.07 -11.30 0.85
N ILE A 100 5.21 -11.73 -0.07
CA ILE A 100 5.61 -12.52 -1.25
C ILE A 100 6.57 -11.69 -2.12
N PHE A 101 6.24 -10.44 -2.43
CA PHE A 101 7.09 -9.55 -3.21
C PHE A 101 8.38 -9.14 -2.47
N ASP A 102 8.33 -8.98 -1.14
CA ASP A 102 9.53 -8.80 -0.32
C ASP A 102 10.46 -10.03 -0.44
N ALA A 103 9.93 -11.27 -0.47
CA ALA A 103 10.68 -12.50 -0.64
C ALA A 103 11.29 -12.61 -2.06
N LEU A 104 10.53 -12.23 -3.10
CA LEU A 104 11.03 -12.15 -4.49
C LEU A 104 12.19 -11.16 -4.61
N SER A 105 12.02 -9.95 -4.07
CA SER A 105 13.05 -8.91 -4.15
C SER A 105 14.35 -9.30 -3.41
N LYS A 106 14.24 -10.08 -2.34
CA LYS A 106 15.38 -10.65 -1.59
C LYS A 106 15.94 -11.92 -2.22
N LYS A 107 15.38 -12.38 -3.34
CA LYS A 107 15.76 -13.63 -4.02
C LYS A 107 15.64 -14.86 -3.10
N GLN A 108 14.73 -14.84 -2.13
CA GLN A 108 14.40 -15.99 -1.30
C GLN A 108 13.54 -16.99 -2.08
N ILE A 109 12.75 -16.48 -3.02
CA ILE A 109 11.98 -17.25 -3.98
C ILE A 109 12.11 -16.60 -5.36
N THR A 110 11.74 -17.35 -6.42
CA THR A 110 11.61 -16.86 -7.78
C THR A 110 10.21 -17.14 -8.33
N LEU A 111 9.80 -16.44 -9.39
CA LEU A 111 8.48 -16.64 -9.99
C LEU A 111 8.28 -18.06 -10.55
N ASN A 112 9.37 -18.76 -10.90
CA ASN A 112 9.34 -20.10 -11.46
C ASN A 112 9.47 -21.21 -10.38
N ASP A 113 9.66 -20.86 -9.11
CA ASP A 113 9.71 -21.86 -8.06
C ASP A 113 8.40 -22.62 -7.95
N THR A 114 8.52 -23.92 -7.69
CA THR A 114 7.37 -24.79 -7.52
C THR A 114 6.84 -24.76 -6.09
N VAL A 115 5.60 -24.39 -5.93
CA VAL A 115 4.85 -24.39 -4.66
C VAL A 115 4.02 -25.66 -4.59
N THR A 116 4.24 -26.49 -3.56
CA THR A 116 3.43 -27.68 -3.32
C THR A 116 2.31 -27.35 -2.34
N VAL A 117 1.10 -27.74 -2.69
CA VAL A 117 -0.11 -27.48 -1.89
C VAL A 117 -0.23 -28.53 -0.78
N SER A 118 -0.30 -28.06 0.47
CA SER A 118 -0.54 -28.92 1.63
C SER A 118 -2.02 -29.31 1.78
N GLU A 119 -2.31 -30.29 2.63
CA GLU A 119 -3.69 -30.61 3.02
C GLU A 119 -4.36 -29.41 3.71
N HIS A 120 -3.59 -28.65 4.53
CA HIS A 120 -4.09 -27.45 5.19
C HIS A 120 -4.46 -26.37 4.17
N ALA A 121 -3.59 -26.04 3.23
CA ALA A 121 -3.86 -25.07 2.18
C ALA A 121 -5.09 -25.45 1.34
N ALA A 122 -5.17 -26.72 0.93
CA ALA A 122 -6.30 -27.24 0.15
C ALA A 122 -7.64 -27.25 0.92
N SER A 123 -7.60 -27.31 2.26
CA SER A 123 -8.80 -27.33 3.12
C SER A 123 -9.41 -25.95 3.36
N MET A 124 -8.77 -24.88 2.87
CA MET A 124 -9.22 -23.51 3.15
C MET A 124 -10.60 -23.24 2.58
N GLY A 125 -11.44 -22.61 3.40
CA GLY A 125 -12.77 -22.16 2.99
C GLY A 125 -12.76 -20.75 2.37
N GLY A 126 -13.91 -20.29 1.94
CA GLY A 126 -14.12 -18.98 1.34
C GLY A 126 -13.76 -18.90 -0.13
N SER A 127 -13.10 -17.84 -0.60
CA SER A 127 -12.66 -17.74 -2.00
C SER A 127 -11.49 -18.69 -2.24
N GLN A 128 -11.59 -19.53 -3.26
CA GLN A 128 -10.63 -20.57 -3.59
C GLN A 128 -10.46 -20.68 -5.10
N VAL A 129 -9.36 -21.26 -5.52
CA VAL A 129 -9.17 -21.79 -6.87
C VAL A 129 -9.17 -23.32 -6.88
N PHE A 130 -9.51 -23.93 -5.74
CA PHE A 130 -9.69 -25.39 -5.54
C PHE A 130 -8.43 -26.21 -5.79
N LEU A 131 -7.29 -25.73 -5.26
CA LEU A 131 -6.04 -26.48 -5.28
C LEU A 131 -6.18 -27.79 -4.52
N GLU A 132 -5.64 -28.89 -5.10
CA GLU A 132 -5.68 -30.22 -4.46
C GLU A 132 -4.41 -30.48 -3.62
N PRO A 133 -4.50 -31.28 -2.55
CA PRO A 133 -3.32 -31.71 -1.79
C PRO A 133 -2.27 -32.39 -2.67
N GLY A 134 -1.04 -31.91 -2.62
CA GLY A 134 0.08 -32.39 -3.42
C GLY A 134 0.12 -31.84 -4.85
N GLU A 135 -0.87 -31.03 -5.25
CA GLU A 135 -0.78 -30.25 -6.48
C GLU A 135 0.38 -29.28 -6.43
N THR A 136 0.99 -29.00 -7.56
CA THR A 136 2.09 -28.04 -7.68
C THR A 136 1.73 -26.94 -8.66
N GLN A 137 2.06 -25.70 -8.29
CA GLN A 137 1.90 -24.51 -9.12
C GLN A 137 3.16 -23.65 -9.03
N THR A 138 3.37 -22.76 -9.98
CA THR A 138 4.47 -21.79 -9.86
C THR A 138 4.10 -20.66 -8.91
N VAL A 139 5.10 -19.97 -8.34
CA VAL A 139 4.91 -18.76 -7.55
C VAL A 139 4.13 -17.71 -8.36
N ASP A 140 4.43 -17.56 -9.67
CA ASP A 140 3.70 -16.65 -10.57
C ASP A 140 2.20 -16.98 -10.62
N THR A 141 1.84 -18.26 -10.81
CA THR A 141 0.44 -18.71 -10.81
C THR A 141 -0.22 -18.45 -9.46
N MET A 142 0.46 -18.73 -8.35
CA MET A 142 -0.07 -18.48 -7.01
C MET A 142 -0.36 -16.98 -6.77
N ILE A 143 0.53 -16.08 -7.22
CA ILE A 143 0.29 -14.62 -7.14
C ILE A 143 -0.96 -14.24 -7.94
N LYS A 144 -1.15 -14.79 -9.14
CA LYS A 144 -2.36 -14.58 -9.96
C LYS A 144 -3.63 -15.05 -9.22
N CYS A 145 -3.60 -16.23 -8.62
CA CYS A 145 -4.71 -16.75 -7.83
C CYS A 145 -5.09 -15.83 -6.67
N ILE A 146 -4.10 -15.29 -5.96
CA ILE A 146 -4.29 -14.39 -4.81
C ILE A 146 -4.81 -13.03 -5.26
N ALA A 147 -4.18 -12.41 -6.25
CA ALA A 147 -4.48 -11.05 -6.67
C ALA A 147 -5.82 -10.96 -7.42
N VAL A 148 -6.08 -11.90 -8.32
CA VAL A 148 -7.26 -11.88 -9.22
C VAL A 148 -8.49 -12.49 -8.54
N SER A 149 -8.41 -13.75 -8.14
CA SER A 149 -9.55 -14.49 -7.58
C SER A 149 -9.64 -14.47 -6.06
N SER A 150 -8.64 -13.85 -5.40
CA SER A 150 -8.63 -13.75 -3.93
C SER A 150 -8.53 -15.10 -3.22
N ALA A 151 -7.83 -16.06 -3.81
CA ALA A 151 -7.74 -17.45 -3.38
C ALA A 151 -7.11 -17.60 -2.00
N ASN A 152 -7.80 -18.22 -1.05
CA ASN A 152 -7.33 -18.48 0.31
C ASN A 152 -6.34 -19.65 0.33
N ASP A 153 -6.64 -20.70 -0.41
CA ASP A 153 -5.77 -21.88 -0.61
C ASP A 153 -4.38 -21.47 -1.13
N ALA A 154 -4.34 -20.61 -2.16
CA ALA A 154 -3.07 -20.07 -2.66
C ALA A 154 -2.33 -19.19 -1.63
N CYS A 155 -3.05 -18.44 -0.77
CA CYS A 155 -2.41 -17.65 0.29
C CYS A 155 -1.69 -18.54 1.30
N VAL A 156 -2.36 -19.59 1.77
CA VAL A 156 -1.78 -20.52 2.75
C VAL A 156 -0.64 -21.30 2.14
N ALA A 157 -0.80 -21.80 0.90
CA ALA A 157 0.29 -22.50 0.20
C ALA A 157 1.55 -21.62 0.05
N MET A 158 1.39 -20.34 -0.29
CA MET A 158 2.51 -19.38 -0.36
C MET A 158 3.11 -19.07 1.00
N ALA A 159 2.29 -18.95 2.04
CA ALA A 159 2.74 -18.72 3.40
C ALA A 159 3.63 -19.88 3.89
N GLU A 160 3.18 -21.12 3.68
CA GLU A 160 3.92 -22.33 4.02
C GLU A 160 5.20 -22.47 3.18
N HIS A 161 5.13 -22.17 1.88
CA HIS A 161 6.28 -22.22 0.99
C HIS A 161 7.42 -21.28 1.42
N ILE A 162 7.08 -20.05 1.84
CA ILE A 162 8.10 -19.01 2.15
C ILE A 162 8.63 -19.15 3.59
N TYR A 163 7.76 -19.47 4.56
CA TYR A 163 8.12 -19.45 5.98
C TYR A 163 7.85 -20.77 6.71
N GLY A 164 7.48 -21.84 6.01
CA GLY A 164 7.30 -23.17 6.54
C GLY A 164 5.95 -23.43 7.22
N SER A 165 5.21 -22.38 7.61
CA SER A 165 3.85 -22.50 8.15
C SER A 165 3.08 -21.18 8.03
N GLU A 166 1.74 -21.24 8.06
CA GLU A 166 0.90 -20.03 8.13
C GLU A 166 1.19 -19.22 9.39
N ASP A 167 1.36 -19.86 10.55
CA ASP A 167 1.67 -19.16 11.81
C ASP A 167 2.97 -18.35 11.74
N ALA A 168 4.02 -18.93 11.16
CA ALA A 168 5.29 -18.23 10.96
C ALA A 168 5.14 -17.06 9.99
N PHE A 169 4.32 -17.22 8.95
CA PHE A 169 4.00 -16.16 8.01
C PHE A 169 3.21 -15.03 8.68
N VAL A 170 2.19 -15.35 9.48
CA VAL A 170 1.37 -14.39 10.23
C VAL A 170 2.23 -13.61 11.22
N ALA A 171 3.17 -14.25 11.89
CA ALA A 171 4.13 -13.55 12.74
C ALA A 171 4.94 -12.51 11.95
N LYS A 172 5.33 -12.83 10.69
CA LYS A 172 5.99 -11.87 9.80
C LYS A 172 5.06 -10.76 9.31
N MET A 173 3.77 -11.07 9.05
CA MET A 173 2.78 -10.05 8.72
C MET A 173 2.66 -9.01 9.84
N ASN A 174 2.55 -9.45 11.10
CA ASN A 174 2.45 -8.57 12.25
C ASN A 174 3.74 -7.76 12.48
N ALA A 175 4.91 -8.38 12.33
CA ALA A 175 6.19 -7.67 12.40
C ALA A 175 6.31 -6.61 11.28
N ARG A 176 5.83 -6.93 10.07
CA ARG A 176 5.84 -5.99 8.93
C ARG A 176 4.86 -4.83 9.17
N ALA A 177 3.67 -5.11 9.70
CA ALA A 177 2.70 -4.09 10.08
C ALA A 177 3.31 -3.11 11.11
N GLN A 178 3.97 -3.61 12.14
CA GLN A 178 4.67 -2.79 13.12
C GLN A 178 5.76 -1.93 12.47
N ALA A 179 6.57 -2.49 11.58
CA ALA A 179 7.63 -1.78 10.86
C ALA A 179 7.08 -0.66 9.94
N LEU A 180 5.86 -0.82 9.42
CA LEU A 180 5.16 0.19 8.61
C LEU A 180 4.42 1.24 9.45
N GLY A 181 4.43 1.11 10.79
CA GLY A 181 3.70 2.01 11.68
C GLY A 181 2.18 1.82 11.66
N MET A 182 1.70 0.63 11.29
CA MET A 182 0.28 0.24 11.28
C MET A 182 -0.19 0.00 12.71
N LYS A 183 -0.64 1.05 13.39
CA LYS A 183 -0.93 1.04 14.84
C LYS A 183 -2.24 0.36 15.20
N HIS A 184 -3.13 0.21 14.24
CA HIS A 184 -4.48 -0.33 14.39
C HIS A 184 -4.66 -1.62 13.61
N THR A 185 -3.62 -2.47 13.60
CA THR A 185 -3.62 -3.71 12.82
C THR A 185 -3.06 -4.87 13.61
N HIS A 186 -3.79 -5.98 13.55
CA HIS A 186 -3.33 -7.27 14.01
C HIS A 186 -3.88 -8.38 13.11
N PHE A 187 -3.01 -9.22 12.60
CA PHE A 187 -3.34 -10.34 11.74
C PHE A 187 -3.35 -11.65 12.53
N ILE A 188 -4.38 -12.48 12.30
CA ILE A 188 -4.52 -13.83 12.88
C ILE A 188 -4.35 -14.90 11.80
N ASN A 189 -4.63 -14.58 10.53
CA ASN A 189 -4.44 -15.47 9.38
C ASN A 189 -3.97 -14.67 8.16
N CYS A 190 -3.47 -15.36 7.16
CA CYS A 190 -2.93 -14.72 5.95
C CYS A 190 -3.97 -14.37 4.89
N CYS A 191 -5.23 -14.80 5.05
CA CYS A 191 -6.27 -14.67 4.02
C CYS A 191 -7.31 -13.58 4.31
N GLY A 192 -7.53 -13.24 5.60
CA GLY A 192 -8.57 -12.33 6.03
C GLY A 192 -9.91 -13.02 6.33
N LEU A 193 -9.89 -14.28 6.71
CA LEU A 193 -11.05 -14.94 7.30
C LEU A 193 -11.35 -14.33 8.67
N ASP A 194 -12.64 -14.23 9.02
CA ASP A 194 -13.08 -13.66 10.28
C ASP A 194 -12.52 -14.47 11.45
N ALA A 195 -11.72 -13.84 12.30
CA ALA A 195 -11.17 -14.40 13.52
C ALA A 195 -11.20 -13.34 14.62
N GLU A 196 -11.25 -13.77 15.88
CA GLU A 196 -11.12 -12.86 17.02
C GLU A 196 -9.72 -12.25 17.02
N GLY A 197 -9.64 -10.93 17.21
CA GLY A 197 -8.38 -10.22 17.17
C GLY A 197 -7.82 -9.94 15.76
N HIS A 198 -8.54 -10.31 14.67
CA HIS A 198 -8.15 -9.98 13.32
C HIS A 198 -8.77 -8.66 12.87
N TYR A 199 -8.00 -7.57 12.91
CA TYR A 199 -8.48 -6.23 12.61
C TYR A 199 -7.41 -5.37 11.91
N THR A 200 -7.87 -4.30 11.28
CA THR A 200 -7.06 -3.23 10.70
C THR A 200 -7.87 -1.94 10.62
N SER A 201 -7.26 -0.87 10.12
CA SER A 201 -7.90 0.41 9.85
C SER A 201 -7.74 0.84 8.40
N ALA A 202 -8.55 1.80 7.94
CA ALA A 202 -8.43 2.32 6.59
C ALA A 202 -7.05 2.97 6.35
N ARG A 203 -6.49 3.67 7.35
CA ARG A 203 -5.15 4.24 7.31
C ARG A 203 -4.09 3.16 7.16
N ASP A 204 -4.15 2.12 7.96
CA ASP A 204 -3.17 1.05 7.94
C ASP A 204 -3.21 0.27 6.63
N ILE A 205 -4.42 0.07 6.06
CA ILE A 205 -4.56 -0.48 4.71
C ILE A 205 -3.89 0.43 3.67
N ALA A 206 -4.05 1.75 3.76
CA ALA A 206 -3.40 2.68 2.84
C ALA A 206 -1.87 2.62 2.96
N LEU A 207 -1.33 2.48 4.19
CA LEU A 207 0.11 2.35 4.43
C LEU A 207 0.67 1.08 3.78
N MET A 208 0.06 -0.10 4.01
CA MET A 208 0.55 -1.34 3.40
C MET A 208 0.33 -1.37 1.88
N SER A 209 -0.75 -0.74 1.39
CA SER A 209 -1.00 -0.60 -0.06
C SER A 209 0.07 0.26 -0.71
N ARG A 210 0.40 1.40 -0.09
CA ARG A 210 1.47 2.29 -0.54
C ARG A 210 2.82 1.58 -0.59
N GLU A 211 3.17 0.86 0.48
CA GLU A 211 4.43 0.11 0.55
C GLU A 211 4.51 -0.91 -0.59
N LEU A 212 3.43 -1.66 -0.82
CA LEU A 212 3.38 -2.65 -1.90
C LEU A 212 3.59 -2.01 -3.28
N ILE A 213 2.82 -0.97 -3.62
CA ILE A 213 2.86 -0.41 -4.98
C ILE A 213 4.11 0.42 -5.26
N ILE A 214 4.71 1.05 -4.24
CA ILE A 214 5.94 1.85 -4.40
C ILE A 214 7.19 0.97 -4.43
N LYS A 215 7.26 -0.05 -3.57
CA LYS A 215 8.43 -0.94 -3.51
C LYS A 215 8.41 -2.02 -4.58
N HIS A 216 7.23 -2.45 -4.96
CA HIS A 216 7.01 -3.58 -5.85
C HIS A 216 5.98 -3.24 -6.94
N PRO A 217 6.28 -2.29 -7.86
CA PRO A 217 5.33 -1.87 -8.89
C PRO A 217 4.92 -3.00 -9.84
N ASP A 218 5.69 -4.08 -9.92
CA ASP A 218 5.34 -5.29 -10.67
C ASP A 218 4.03 -5.93 -10.21
N ILE A 219 3.53 -5.59 -9.00
CA ILE A 219 2.21 -6.02 -8.54
C ILE A 219 1.09 -5.63 -9.50
N PHE A 220 1.24 -4.54 -10.23
CA PHE A 220 0.25 -4.08 -11.19
C PHE A 220 0.08 -5.03 -12.38
N HIS A 221 1.08 -5.84 -12.74
CA HIS A 221 0.94 -6.89 -13.74
C HIS A 221 -0.12 -7.93 -13.34
N TYR A 222 -0.32 -8.14 -12.04
CA TYR A 222 -1.29 -9.09 -11.50
C TYR A 222 -2.64 -8.44 -11.18
N THR A 223 -2.63 -7.28 -10.55
CA THR A 223 -3.88 -6.64 -10.07
C THR A 223 -4.74 -6.07 -11.19
N THR A 224 -4.15 -5.81 -12.36
CA THR A 224 -4.87 -5.34 -13.56
C THR A 224 -5.44 -6.47 -14.43
N ILE A 225 -5.06 -7.72 -14.20
CA ILE A 225 -5.64 -8.88 -14.91
C ILE A 225 -7.14 -8.90 -14.61
N TRP A 226 -7.97 -8.88 -15.68
CA TRP A 226 -9.42 -8.99 -15.53
C TRP A 226 -9.87 -10.43 -15.50
N MET A 227 -9.40 -11.24 -16.43
CA MET A 227 -9.66 -12.68 -16.53
C MET A 227 -8.42 -13.37 -17.09
N GLU A 228 -8.09 -14.53 -16.56
CA GLU A 228 -7.01 -15.40 -17.04
C GLU A 228 -7.31 -16.85 -16.66
N ASN A 229 -6.82 -17.80 -17.41
CA ASN A 229 -6.91 -19.22 -17.08
C ASN A 229 -5.61 -19.69 -16.41
N ILE A 230 -5.76 -20.60 -15.47
CA ILE A 230 -4.66 -21.42 -14.93
C ILE A 230 -4.94 -22.88 -15.21
N THR A 231 -3.89 -23.71 -15.25
CA THR A 231 -4.00 -25.14 -15.44
C THR A 231 -3.73 -25.85 -14.12
N HIS A 232 -4.71 -26.59 -13.63
CA HIS A 232 -4.50 -27.55 -12.54
C HIS A 232 -3.85 -28.81 -13.11
N VAL A 233 -2.77 -29.25 -12.47
CA VAL A 233 -2.12 -30.54 -12.79
C VAL A 233 -2.22 -31.42 -11.55
N THR A 234 -3.17 -32.33 -11.57
CA THR A 234 -3.50 -33.20 -10.44
C THR A 234 -3.30 -34.66 -10.82
N LYS A 235 -3.46 -35.58 -9.87
CA LYS A 235 -3.45 -37.03 -10.14
C LYS A 235 -4.58 -37.49 -11.10
N ARG A 236 -5.61 -36.66 -11.29
CA ARG A 236 -6.73 -36.91 -12.19
C ARG A 236 -6.49 -36.41 -13.62
N GLY A 237 -5.39 -35.74 -13.86
CA GLY A 237 -5.04 -35.11 -15.12
C GLY A 237 -5.02 -33.61 -15.06
N GLU A 238 -5.00 -32.98 -16.23
CA GLU A 238 -4.98 -31.51 -16.38
C GLU A 238 -6.41 -30.99 -16.58
N SER A 239 -6.67 -29.81 -15.98
CA SER A 239 -7.94 -29.10 -16.18
C SER A 239 -7.73 -27.59 -16.10
N GLU A 240 -8.44 -26.85 -16.95
CA GLU A 240 -8.41 -25.38 -16.94
C GLU A 240 -9.34 -24.80 -15.89
N PHE A 241 -8.89 -23.75 -15.20
CA PHE A 241 -9.67 -22.97 -14.24
C PHE A 241 -9.58 -21.48 -14.55
N GLY A 242 -10.74 -20.85 -14.73
CA GLY A 242 -10.84 -19.42 -15.04
C GLY A 242 -10.74 -18.53 -13.81
N LEU A 243 -9.72 -17.69 -13.73
CA LEU A 243 -9.63 -16.61 -12.77
C LEU A 243 -10.47 -15.41 -13.23
N SER A 244 -11.18 -14.77 -12.32
CA SER A 244 -11.94 -13.54 -12.56
C SER A 244 -11.69 -12.52 -11.47
N ASN A 245 -11.35 -11.28 -11.86
CA ASN A 245 -11.01 -10.25 -10.91
C ASN A 245 -12.22 -9.78 -10.10
N THR A 246 -12.06 -9.80 -8.80
CA THR A 246 -13.11 -9.38 -7.86
C THR A 246 -13.28 -7.85 -7.80
N ASN A 247 -12.31 -7.09 -8.31
CA ASN A 247 -12.31 -5.63 -8.32
C ASN A 247 -12.99 -5.06 -9.57
N LYS A 248 -14.28 -4.82 -9.49
CA LYS A 248 -15.06 -4.25 -10.61
C LYS A 248 -14.65 -2.81 -10.99
N LEU A 249 -13.92 -2.09 -10.11
CA LEU A 249 -13.43 -0.74 -10.40
C LEU A 249 -12.51 -0.72 -11.64
N LEU A 250 -11.75 -1.80 -11.89
CA LEU A 250 -10.87 -1.94 -13.06
C LEU A 250 -11.59 -1.73 -14.41
N ARG A 251 -12.90 -2.03 -14.46
CA ARG A 251 -13.71 -1.88 -15.69
C ARG A 251 -14.60 -0.64 -15.66
N GLN A 252 -14.66 0.08 -14.53
CA GLN A 252 -15.60 1.17 -14.30
C GLN A 252 -14.91 2.53 -14.09
N TYR A 253 -13.59 2.52 -13.84
CA TYR A 253 -12.84 3.74 -13.54
C TYR A 253 -11.57 3.82 -14.38
N GLN A 254 -11.46 4.88 -15.17
CA GLN A 254 -10.29 5.10 -16.02
C GLN A 254 -9.05 5.35 -15.16
N GLY A 255 -7.98 4.63 -15.48
CA GLY A 255 -6.72 4.69 -14.74
C GLY A 255 -6.65 3.79 -13.52
N ALA A 256 -7.70 2.98 -13.22
CA ALA A 256 -7.64 2.01 -12.13
C ALA A 256 -6.55 0.96 -12.36
N THR A 257 -5.69 0.74 -11.36
CA THR A 257 -4.56 -0.20 -11.39
C THR A 257 -4.69 -1.34 -10.39
N GLY A 258 -5.70 -1.31 -9.51
CA GLY A 258 -5.94 -2.35 -8.51
C GLY A 258 -6.75 -1.82 -7.34
N LEU A 259 -6.57 -2.25 -6.08
CA LEU A 259 -5.57 -3.22 -5.62
C LEU A 259 -6.27 -4.49 -5.12
N LYS A 260 -7.11 -4.40 -4.06
CA LYS A 260 -7.73 -5.59 -3.45
C LYS A 260 -9.09 -5.30 -2.84
N THR A 261 -10.04 -6.19 -3.09
CA THR A 261 -11.36 -6.21 -2.46
C THR A 261 -11.37 -7.15 -1.25
N GLY A 262 -12.30 -6.91 -0.34
CA GLY A 262 -12.61 -7.81 0.76
C GLY A 262 -14.09 -7.81 1.09
N SER A 263 -14.63 -8.97 1.51
CA SER A 263 -15.97 -9.04 2.08
C SER A 263 -16.15 -10.28 2.94
N THR A 264 -16.72 -10.10 4.12
CA THR A 264 -17.29 -11.12 4.99
C THR A 264 -18.58 -10.59 5.61
N SER A 265 -19.29 -11.42 6.33
CA SER A 265 -20.48 -10.96 7.05
C SER A 265 -20.15 -9.91 8.12
N LYS A 266 -18.98 -10.01 8.79
CA LYS A 266 -18.52 -9.06 9.81
C LYS A 266 -17.89 -7.81 9.20
N ALA A 267 -17.00 -7.98 8.22
CA ALA A 267 -16.29 -6.87 7.57
C ALA A 267 -17.19 -6.04 6.65
N ARG A 268 -18.30 -6.58 6.19
CA ARG A 268 -19.08 -5.99 5.11
C ARG A 268 -18.24 -5.90 3.83
N PHE A 269 -18.31 -4.81 3.08
CA PHE A 269 -17.60 -4.65 1.82
C PHE A 269 -16.45 -3.63 1.98
N CYS A 270 -15.24 -4.08 1.70
CA CYS A 270 -14.01 -3.29 1.78
C CYS A 270 -13.32 -3.25 0.40
N LEU A 271 -12.60 -2.17 0.13
CA LEU A 271 -11.79 -2.00 -1.08
C LEU A 271 -10.61 -1.10 -0.76
N SER A 272 -9.41 -1.56 -1.09
CA SER A 272 -8.27 -0.69 -1.36
C SER A 272 -8.16 -0.55 -2.87
N ALA A 273 -8.42 0.63 -3.39
CA ALA A 273 -8.35 0.96 -4.81
C ALA A 273 -7.11 1.78 -5.10
N THR A 274 -6.46 1.51 -6.23
CA THR A 274 -5.37 2.33 -6.76
C THR A 274 -5.71 2.80 -8.16
N ALA A 275 -5.33 4.03 -8.48
CA ALA A 275 -5.48 4.58 -9.82
C ALA A 275 -4.36 5.58 -10.12
N GLU A 276 -3.98 5.66 -11.38
CA GLU A 276 -3.03 6.65 -11.87
C GLU A 276 -3.64 7.43 -13.03
N ARG A 277 -3.61 8.76 -12.91
CA ARG A 277 -4.02 9.71 -13.97
C ARG A 277 -3.10 10.91 -13.94
N ASN A 278 -2.66 11.36 -15.11
CA ASN A 278 -1.79 12.53 -15.26
C ASN A 278 -0.53 12.47 -14.36
N HIS A 279 0.05 11.29 -14.21
CA HIS A 279 1.21 11.01 -13.35
C HIS A 279 0.96 11.22 -11.84
N ILE A 280 -0.30 11.29 -11.43
CA ILE A 280 -0.70 11.29 -10.02
C ILE A 280 -1.26 9.91 -9.70
N SER A 281 -0.62 9.24 -8.76
CA SER A 281 -1.03 7.92 -8.28
C SER A 281 -1.72 8.06 -6.91
N LEU A 282 -2.95 7.57 -6.83
CA LEU A 282 -3.80 7.68 -5.65
C LEU A 282 -4.16 6.31 -5.09
N ILE A 283 -4.33 6.26 -3.78
CA ILE A 283 -4.82 5.11 -3.02
C ILE A 283 -6.08 5.54 -2.28
N ALA A 284 -7.21 4.95 -2.64
CA ALA A 284 -8.49 5.15 -1.96
C ALA A 284 -8.88 3.88 -1.21
N VAL A 285 -9.08 3.98 0.10
CA VAL A 285 -9.51 2.84 0.92
C VAL A 285 -10.87 3.13 1.53
N VAL A 286 -11.79 2.18 1.40
CA VAL A 286 -13.09 2.21 2.07
C VAL A 286 -13.33 0.89 2.79
N MET A 287 -13.92 0.97 3.98
CA MET A 287 -14.27 -0.19 4.80
C MET A 287 -15.72 -0.14 5.27
N ALA A 288 -16.26 -1.31 5.55
CA ALA A 288 -17.58 -1.51 6.11
C ALA A 288 -18.75 -0.93 5.28
N CYS A 289 -18.58 -0.79 3.95
CA CYS A 289 -19.66 -0.40 3.04
C CYS A 289 -20.80 -1.43 3.06
N GLN A 290 -22.01 -0.99 2.78
CA GLN A 290 -23.20 -1.85 2.84
C GLN A 290 -23.31 -2.81 1.65
N SER A 291 -22.68 -2.47 0.51
CA SER A 291 -22.73 -3.27 -0.70
C SER A 291 -21.46 -3.19 -1.54
N ALA A 292 -21.26 -4.18 -2.43
CA ALA A 292 -20.17 -4.15 -3.40
C ALA A 292 -20.28 -2.97 -4.38
N LYS A 293 -21.50 -2.51 -4.69
CA LYS A 293 -21.75 -1.34 -5.55
C LYS A 293 -21.31 -0.06 -4.84
N GLU A 294 -21.65 0.07 -3.56
CA GLU A 294 -21.30 1.24 -2.74
C GLU A 294 -19.79 1.40 -2.61
N ARG A 295 -19.04 0.33 -2.25
CA ARG A 295 -17.58 0.42 -2.13
C ARG A 295 -16.89 0.87 -3.42
N VAL A 296 -17.39 0.42 -4.60
CA VAL A 296 -16.84 0.82 -5.91
C VAL A 296 -17.15 2.28 -6.19
N LYS A 297 -18.42 2.69 -5.99
CA LYS A 297 -18.85 4.08 -6.18
C LYS A 297 -18.07 5.04 -5.28
N ASP A 298 -17.91 4.67 -4.02
CA ASP A 298 -17.28 5.53 -3.02
C ASP A 298 -15.77 5.67 -3.25
N CYS A 299 -15.08 4.57 -3.64
CA CYS A 299 -13.69 4.66 -4.08
C CYS A 299 -13.53 5.52 -5.34
N ALA A 300 -14.42 5.38 -6.33
CA ALA A 300 -14.38 6.21 -7.53
C ALA A 300 -14.53 7.71 -7.18
N SER A 301 -15.47 8.04 -6.30
CA SER A 301 -15.68 9.41 -5.85
C SER A 301 -14.48 9.97 -5.06
N LEU A 302 -13.79 9.13 -4.25
CA LEU A 302 -12.55 9.52 -3.58
C LEU A 302 -11.42 9.78 -4.57
N LEU A 303 -11.28 8.95 -5.60
CA LEU A 303 -10.24 9.09 -6.62
C LEU A 303 -10.48 10.30 -7.55
N ASP A 304 -11.71 10.82 -7.61
CA ASP A 304 -12.07 12.03 -8.36
C ASP A 304 -11.96 13.33 -7.54
N TYR A 305 -11.81 13.20 -6.20
CA TYR A 305 -11.66 14.32 -5.26
C TYR A 305 -10.34 15.06 -5.45
#